data_9129740ca13a9f379bbec529186dd18e
#
_entry.id   9129740ca13a9f379bbec529186dd18e
#
_cell.length_a   1.000
_cell.length_b   1.000
_cell.length_c   1.000
_cell.angle_alpha   90.00
_cell.angle_beta   90.00
_cell.angle_gamma   90.00
#
_symmetry.space_group_name_H-M   'P 1'
#
loop_
_entity.id
_entity.type
_entity.pdbx_description
1 polymer ?
#
loop_
_entity_poly.entity_id
_entity_poly.type
_entity_poly.pdbx_seq_one_letter_code
_entity_poly.pdbx_strand_id
1 'polypeptide(L)'
;MNAVEELRNTLHPKLQAVLEKRGFDDFSEIQLRAIPELIKGGNAILIAPTGSGKTESALLPVFHNMLSKAHPKGFTALYITPLRSLNRDMMNRLEWWGKELGIKISVRHGDTTQNDRRKQATN
;
A
#
# COMPACT_ATOMS: atom_id res chain seq x y z
N MET A 1 1.53 15.09 -21.94
CA MET A 1 1.80 14.43 -20.62
C MET A 1 1.87 12.94 -20.84
N ASN A 2 2.91 12.27 -20.33
CA ASN A 2 3.04 10.82 -20.50
C ASN A 2 2.28 10.06 -19.39
N ALA A 3 2.19 8.74 -19.53
CA ALA A 3 1.43 7.91 -18.59
C ALA A 3 1.96 7.97 -17.14
N VAL A 4 3.28 8.09 -16.98
CA VAL A 4 3.92 8.22 -15.67
C VAL A 4 3.49 9.51 -14.98
N GLU A 5 3.52 10.62 -15.68
CA GLU A 5 3.11 11.92 -15.16
C GLU A 5 1.62 11.95 -14.83
N GLU A 6 0.79 11.37 -15.71
CA GLU A 6 -0.65 11.30 -15.46
C GLU A 6 -0.96 10.52 -14.21
N LEU A 7 -0.34 9.36 -14.02
CA LEU A 7 -0.55 8.55 -12.83
C LEU A 7 -0.06 9.29 -11.59
N ARG A 8 1.13 9.87 -11.65
CA ARG A 8 1.69 10.62 -10.53
C ARG A 8 0.76 11.75 -10.09
N ASN A 9 0.23 12.49 -11.04
CA ASN A 9 -0.67 13.62 -10.75
C ASN A 9 -2.03 13.18 -10.23
N THR A 10 -2.45 11.95 -10.51
CA THR A 10 -3.70 11.39 -10.01
C THR A 10 -3.62 11.01 -8.54
N LEU A 11 -2.43 10.64 -8.06
CA LEU A 11 -2.22 10.20 -6.69
C LEU A 11 -2.34 11.35 -5.69
N HIS A 12 -2.73 11.03 -4.47
CA HIS A 12 -2.84 12.01 -3.39
C HIS A 12 -1.52 12.78 -3.23
N PRO A 13 -1.55 14.12 -3.02
CA PRO A 13 -0.32 14.92 -2.93
C PRO A 13 0.69 14.42 -1.89
N LYS A 14 0.22 13.93 -0.76
CA LYS A 14 1.10 13.37 0.26
C LYS A 14 1.82 12.12 -0.23
N LEU A 15 1.13 11.30 -1.01
CA LEU A 15 1.72 10.11 -1.62
C LEU A 15 2.73 10.49 -2.70
N GLN A 16 2.43 11.52 -3.50
CA GLN A 16 3.37 12.04 -4.50
C GLN A 16 4.68 12.49 -3.84
N ALA A 17 4.57 13.21 -2.73
CA ALA A 17 5.75 13.71 -1.98
C ALA A 17 6.60 12.55 -1.45
N VAL A 18 5.98 11.50 -0.94
CA VAL A 18 6.70 10.33 -0.42
C VAL A 18 7.38 9.56 -1.54
N LEU A 19 6.71 9.41 -2.69
CA LEU A 19 7.31 8.77 -3.87
C LEU A 19 8.54 9.53 -4.35
N GLU A 20 8.47 10.84 -4.38
CA GLU A 20 9.59 11.70 -4.76
C GLU A 20 10.75 11.56 -3.77
N LYS A 21 10.46 11.58 -2.48
CA LYS A 21 11.45 11.40 -1.42
C LYS A 21 12.17 10.06 -1.52
N ARG A 22 11.45 9.01 -1.91
CA ARG A 22 12.00 7.67 -2.08
C ARG A 22 12.84 7.52 -3.37
N GLY A 23 12.79 8.51 -4.26
CA GLY A 23 13.43 8.41 -5.56
C GLY A 23 12.67 7.54 -6.54
N PHE A 24 11.37 7.46 -6.38
CA PHE A 24 10.49 6.63 -7.22
C PHE A 24 10.13 7.44 -8.46
N ASP A 25 11.04 7.47 -9.42
CA ASP A 25 10.93 8.36 -10.58
C ASP A 25 10.06 7.80 -11.71
N ASP A 26 9.83 6.49 -11.71
CA ASP A 26 9.09 5.84 -12.78
C ASP A 26 8.19 4.74 -12.21
N PHE A 27 7.26 4.27 -13.03
CA PHE A 27 6.37 3.17 -12.69
C PHE A 27 6.60 2.01 -13.65
N SER A 28 6.51 0.78 -13.14
CA SER A 28 6.58 -0.41 -13.97
C SER A 28 5.30 -0.57 -14.80
N GLU A 29 5.32 -1.43 -15.80
CA GLU A 29 4.16 -1.69 -16.65
C GLU A 29 2.94 -2.13 -15.83
N ILE A 30 3.13 -3.06 -14.88
CA ILE A 30 2.03 -3.53 -14.05
C ILE A 30 1.46 -2.39 -13.19
N GLN A 31 2.31 -1.50 -12.68
CA GLN A 31 1.87 -0.35 -11.90
C GLN A 31 1.06 0.62 -12.75
N LEU A 32 1.51 0.94 -13.94
CA LEU A 32 0.80 1.84 -14.86
C LEU A 32 -0.57 1.28 -15.27
N ARG A 33 -0.69 -0.04 -15.40
CA ARG A 33 -1.95 -0.68 -15.77
C ARG A 33 -2.90 -0.88 -14.59
N ALA A 34 -2.37 -1.25 -13.43
CA ALA A 34 -3.17 -1.66 -12.29
C ALA A 34 -3.65 -0.50 -11.43
N ILE A 35 -2.77 0.47 -11.14
CA ILE A 35 -3.10 1.52 -10.18
C ILE A 35 -4.32 2.35 -10.60
N PRO A 36 -4.45 2.82 -11.84
CA PRO A 36 -5.64 3.58 -12.23
C PRO A 36 -6.95 2.80 -12.06
N GLU A 37 -6.93 1.50 -12.38
CA GLU A 37 -8.10 0.65 -12.23
C GLU A 37 -8.47 0.40 -10.78
N LEU A 38 -7.48 0.18 -9.93
CA LEU A 38 -7.71 -0.09 -8.51
C LEU A 38 -8.17 1.16 -7.75
N ILE A 39 -7.73 2.34 -8.15
CA ILE A 39 -8.20 3.61 -7.55
C ILE A 39 -9.71 3.76 -7.75
N LYS A 40 -10.24 3.30 -8.87
CA LYS A 40 -11.67 3.38 -9.17
C LYS A 40 -12.51 2.50 -8.25
N GLY A 41 -11.91 1.55 -7.55
CA GLY A 41 -12.60 0.74 -6.55
C GLY A 41 -13.24 -0.51 -7.12
N GLY A 42 -12.56 -1.30 -7.90
CA GLY A 42 -13.03 -2.60 -8.37
C GLY A 42 -12.21 -3.73 -7.78
N ASN A 43 -12.59 -4.95 -8.08
CA ASN A 43 -11.80 -6.14 -7.77
C ASN A 43 -10.89 -6.44 -8.95
N ALA A 44 -9.66 -6.89 -8.67
CA ALA A 44 -8.71 -7.21 -9.72
C ALA A 44 -7.77 -8.33 -9.30
N ILE A 45 -7.24 -9.04 -10.30
CA ILE A 45 -6.16 -10.01 -10.11
C ILE A 45 -4.95 -9.49 -10.86
N LEU A 46 -3.82 -9.37 -10.15
CA LEU A 46 -2.57 -8.90 -10.73
C LEU A 46 -1.63 -10.07 -10.92
N ILE A 47 -1.27 -10.35 -12.16
CA ILE A 47 -0.35 -11.43 -12.51
C ILE A 47 0.86 -10.80 -13.19
N ALA A 48 2.03 -10.93 -12.55
CA ALA A 48 3.27 -10.38 -13.06
C ALA A 48 4.46 -11.10 -12.44
N PRO A 49 5.64 -11.07 -13.08
CA PRO A 49 6.84 -11.70 -12.53
C PRO A 49 7.26 -11.10 -11.20
N THR A 50 8.02 -11.87 -10.42
CA THR A 50 8.67 -11.37 -9.21
C THR A 50 9.58 -10.20 -9.57
N GLY A 51 9.56 -9.16 -8.75
CA GLY A 51 10.37 -7.96 -8.99
C GLY A 51 9.76 -6.96 -9.96
N SER A 52 8.51 -7.17 -10.40
CA SER A 52 7.81 -6.26 -11.32
C SER A 52 7.11 -5.09 -10.61
N GLY A 53 7.15 -5.04 -9.27
CA GLY A 53 6.48 -3.99 -8.51
C GLY A 53 5.02 -4.27 -8.20
N LYS A 54 4.59 -5.53 -8.15
CA LYS A 54 3.21 -5.91 -7.83
C LYS A 54 2.77 -5.39 -6.47
N THR A 55 3.65 -5.42 -5.48
CA THR A 55 3.31 -4.99 -4.12
C THR A 55 2.86 -3.54 -4.12
N GLU A 56 3.63 -2.64 -4.72
CA GLU A 56 3.28 -1.24 -4.82
C GLU A 56 2.06 -1.03 -5.72
N SER A 57 1.85 -1.87 -6.74
CA SER A 57 0.65 -1.83 -7.58
C SER A 57 -0.63 -1.99 -6.76
N ALA A 58 -0.57 -2.81 -5.71
CA ALA A 58 -1.70 -3.03 -4.81
C ALA A 58 -1.74 -2.00 -3.68
N LEU A 59 -0.60 -1.66 -3.09
CA LEU A 59 -0.53 -0.78 -1.93
C LEU A 59 -0.79 0.69 -2.26
N LEU A 60 -0.27 1.21 -3.37
CA LEU A 60 -0.43 2.62 -3.71
C LEU A 60 -1.89 3.04 -3.85
N PRO A 61 -2.76 2.27 -4.53
CA PRO A 61 -4.19 2.60 -4.58
C PRO A 61 -4.85 2.59 -3.20
N VAL A 62 -4.47 1.64 -2.34
CA VAL A 62 -4.98 1.56 -0.97
C VAL A 62 -4.58 2.80 -0.18
N PHE A 63 -3.32 3.18 -0.20
CA PHE A 63 -2.84 4.38 0.48
C PHE A 63 -3.50 5.64 -0.07
N HIS A 64 -3.64 5.75 -1.39
CA HIS A 64 -4.32 6.87 -2.03
C HIS A 64 -5.76 7.01 -1.50
N ASN A 65 -6.51 5.92 -1.46
CA ASN A 65 -7.88 5.93 -0.99
C ASN A 65 -7.97 6.25 0.51
N MET A 66 -7.05 5.72 1.30
CA MET A 66 -7.01 6.00 2.73
C MET A 66 -6.71 7.48 3.02
N LEU A 67 -5.81 8.08 2.27
CA LEU A 67 -5.46 9.50 2.42
C LEU A 67 -6.57 10.43 1.91
N SER A 68 -7.38 9.97 0.97
CA SER A 68 -8.41 10.77 0.32
C SER A 68 -9.75 10.75 1.05
N LYS A 69 -9.95 9.82 2.00
CA LYS A 69 -11.22 9.62 2.69
C LYS A 69 -11.06 9.78 4.19
N ALA A 70 -12.16 10.14 4.88
CA ALA A 70 -12.19 10.13 6.34
C ALA A 70 -12.01 8.69 6.84
N HIS A 71 -11.24 8.52 7.91
CA HIS A 71 -10.93 7.19 8.44
C HIS A 71 -11.94 6.77 9.49
N PRO A 72 -12.73 5.72 9.24
CA PRO A 72 -13.53 5.12 10.29
C PRO A 72 -12.62 4.42 11.29
N LYS A 73 -13.13 4.17 12.50
CA LYS A 73 -12.42 3.37 13.48
C LYS A 73 -12.32 1.92 12.99
N GLY A 74 -11.25 1.24 13.36
CA GLY A 74 -11.01 -0.14 12.99
C GLY A 74 -10.16 -0.28 11.73
N PHE A 75 -10.29 -1.42 11.08
CA PHE A 75 -9.48 -1.72 9.89
C PHE A 75 -10.04 -1.04 8.65
N THR A 76 -9.18 -0.36 7.93
CA THR A 76 -9.53 0.25 6.63
C THR A 76 -9.11 -0.67 5.48
N ALA A 77 -8.00 -1.39 5.65
CA ALA A 77 -7.50 -2.32 4.65
C ALA A 77 -6.90 -3.55 5.33
N LEU A 78 -7.02 -4.69 4.68
CA LEU A 78 -6.47 -5.95 5.17
C LEU A 78 -5.56 -6.54 4.08
N TYR A 79 -4.30 -6.77 4.45
CA TYR A 79 -3.31 -7.39 3.57
C TYR A 79 -3.05 -8.81 4.04
N ILE A 80 -3.41 -9.80 3.19
CA ILE A 80 -3.24 -11.22 3.51
C ILE A 80 -2.11 -11.78 2.67
N THR A 81 -1.12 -12.38 3.33
CA THR A 81 0.05 -12.95 2.66
C THR A 81 0.51 -14.20 3.39
N PRO A 82 1.13 -15.18 2.70
CA PRO A 82 1.76 -16.31 3.39
C PRO A 82 2.82 -15.83 4.36
N LEU A 83 2.93 -16.49 5.52
CA LEU A 83 3.87 -16.09 6.56
C LEU A 83 5.32 -16.00 6.04
N ARG A 84 5.74 -16.96 5.21
CA ARG A 84 7.09 -16.97 4.64
C ARG A 84 7.36 -15.80 3.68
N SER A 85 6.30 -15.17 3.14
CA SER A 85 6.44 -13.97 2.31
C SER A 85 6.50 -12.71 3.15
N LEU A 86 6.21 -12.81 4.44
CA LEU A 86 6.24 -11.69 5.39
C LEU A 86 7.62 -11.67 6.07
N ASN A 87 8.66 -11.49 5.27
CA ASN A 87 10.02 -11.42 5.77
C ASN A 87 10.35 -10.02 6.32
N ARG A 88 11.58 -9.89 6.85
CA ARG A 88 12.02 -8.62 7.44
C ARG A 88 11.99 -7.48 6.43
N ASP A 89 12.39 -7.73 5.20
CA ASP A 89 12.42 -6.69 4.16
C ASP A 89 11.02 -6.16 3.86
N MET A 90 10.03 -7.05 3.74
CA MET A 90 8.65 -6.66 3.53
C MET A 90 8.12 -5.88 4.73
N MET A 91 8.41 -6.33 5.95
CA MET A 91 7.99 -5.64 7.16
C MET A 91 8.59 -4.24 7.25
N ASN A 92 9.88 -4.10 6.99
CA ASN A 92 10.55 -2.81 7.00
C ASN A 92 9.96 -1.86 5.95
N ARG A 93 9.62 -2.39 4.80
CA ARG A 93 9.00 -1.63 3.70
C ARG A 93 7.62 -1.10 4.09
N LEU A 94 6.79 -1.95 4.67
CA LEU A 94 5.46 -1.55 5.14
C LEU A 94 5.56 -0.52 6.26
N GLU A 95 6.46 -0.73 7.22
CA GLU A 95 6.68 0.23 8.31
C GLU A 95 7.13 1.59 7.77
N TRP A 96 8.02 1.58 6.79
CA TRP A 96 8.49 2.82 6.17
C TRP A 96 7.32 3.59 5.53
N TRP A 97 6.49 2.90 4.73
CA TRP A 97 5.31 3.52 4.11
C TRP A 97 4.36 4.09 5.17
N GLY A 98 4.07 3.30 6.19
CA GLY A 98 3.15 3.72 7.25
C GLY A 98 3.65 4.95 7.98
N LYS A 99 4.92 4.99 8.31
CA LYS A 99 5.54 6.12 9.00
C LYS A 99 5.51 7.39 8.15
N GLU A 100 5.88 7.28 6.89
CA GLU A 100 5.94 8.43 5.98
C GLU A 100 4.54 8.99 5.67
N LEU A 101 3.54 8.14 5.58
CA LEU A 101 2.17 8.53 5.25
C LEU A 101 1.29 8.81 6.47
N GLY A 102 1.78 8.52 7.68
CA GLY A 102 0.98 8.65 8.89
C GLY A 102 -0.12 7.59 8.99
N ILE A 103 0.09 6.43 8.36
CA ILE A 103 -0.84 5.31 8.38
C ILE A 103 -0.34 4.27 9.36
N LYS A 104 -1.22 3.83 10.25
CA LYS A 104 -0.89 2.80 11.23
C LYS A 104 -0.97 1.42 10.59
N ILE A 105 0.13 0.68 10.63
CA ILE A 105 0.21 -0.67 10.10
C ILE A 105 0.53 -1.63 11.23
N SER A 106 -0.26 -2.68 11.36
CA SER A 106 -0.08 -3.71 12.39
C SER A 106 -0.08 -5.09 11.74
N VAL A 107 0.67 -6.01 12.34
CA VAL A 107 0.79 -7.38 11.85
C VAL A 107 0.09 -8.33 12.82
N ARG A 108 -0.66 -9.28 12.28
CA ARG A 108 -1.27 -10.34 13.05
C ARG A 108 -0.88 -11.69 12.45
N HIS A 109 -0.29 -12.56 13.28
CA HIS A 109 0.06 -13.94 12.93
C HIS A 109 -0.11 -14.82 14.18
N GLY A 110 0.26 -16.09 14.10
CA GLY A 110 0.08 -17.03 15.19
C GLY A 110 0.71 -16.62 16.53
N ASP A 111 1.80 -15.86 16.49
CA ASP A 111 2.52 -15.41 17.68
C ASP A 111 2.01 -14.09 18.25
N THR A 112 1.02 -13.45 17.61
CA THR A 112 0.44 -12.20 18.08
C THR A 112 -0.37 -12.44 19.35
N THR A 113 -0.10 -11.68 20.42
CA THR A 113 -0.79 -11.84 21.69
C THR A 113 -2.26 -11.38 21.60
N GLN A 114 -3.08 -11.91 22.52
CA GLN A 114 -4.50 -11.51 22.63
C GLN A 114 -4.64 -10.00 22.85
N ASN A 115 -3.78 -9.42 23.66
CA ASN A 115 -3.79 -7.99 23.94
C ASN A 115 -3.46 -7.15 22.70
N ASP A 116 -2.47 -7.58 21.95
CA ASP A 116 -2.10 -6.91 20.69
C ASP A 116 -3.25 -6.97 19.68
N ARG A 117 -3.95 -8.11 19.61
CA ARG A 117 -5.12 -8.25 18.74
C ARG A 117 -6.22 -7.26 19.09
N ARG A 118 -6.47 -7.04 20.38
CA ARG A 118 -7.46 -6.06 20.84
C ARG A 118 -7.06 -4.64 20.45
N LYS A 119 -5.81 -4.27 20.64
CA LYS A 119 -5.29 -2.95 20.25
C LYS A 119 -5.43 -2.73 18.74
N GLN A 120 -5.13 -3.73 17.95
CA GLN A 120 -5.24 -3.66 16.49
C GLN A 120 -6.70 -3.47 16.06
N ALA A 121 -7.65 -4.10 16.74
CA ALA A 121 -9.06 -4.00 16.40
C ALA A 121 -9.67 -2.64 16.73
N THR A 122 -9.12 -1.91 17.71
CA THR A 122 -9.68 -0.63 18.18
C THR A 122 -8.99 0.60 17.62
N ASN A 123 -7.87 0.42 16.95
CA ASN A 123 -7.09 1.54 16.39
C ASN A 123 -7.26 1.65 14.85
#